data_43a3def12c994aa4a19871e56889f1f2
#
_entry.id   43a3def12c994aa4a19871e56889f1f2
#
_cell.length_a   1.000
_cell.length_b   1.000
_cell.length_c   1.000
_cell.angle_alpha   90.00
_cell.angle_beta   90.00
_cell.angle_gamma   90.00
#
_symmetry.space_group_name_H-M   'P 1'
#
loop_
_entity.id
_entity.type
_entity.pdbx_description
1 polymer ?
#
loop_
_entity_poly.entity_id
_entity_poly.type
_entity_poly.pdbx_seq_one_letter_code
_entity_poly.pdbx_strand_id
1 'polypeptide(L)'
;MYRNARAAFEQVDENVIYAAQTLGLSEWTIFFKIRMPMAKPGILSGITLTFTRALGEYGATSMLAGNIAGKTSTISQQIAMVIQSGDFKTAGFWCIVITAISFICLVIINFITGNR
;
A
#
# COMPACT_ATOMS: atom_id res chain seq x y z
N MET A 1 0.79 3.28 7.05
CA MET A 1 -0.24 2.21 7.17
C MET A 1 -1.11 2.37 8.41
N TYR A 2 -0.57 2.40 9.63
CA TYR A 2 -1.33 2.51 10.89
C TYR A 2 -2.39 3.63 10.88
N ARG A 3 -2.02 4.85 10.56
CA ARG A 3 -2.94 6.02 10.54
C ARG A 3 -4.12 5.83 9.57
N ASN A 4 -3.88 5.23 8.42
CA ASN A 4 -4.93 4.99 7.43
C ASN A 4 -5.87 3.86 7.86
N ALA A 5 -5.32 2.79 8.45
CA ALA A 5 -6.13 1.72 9.01
C ALA A 5 -7.00 2.23 10.16
N ARG A 6 -6.43 3.01 11.09
CA ARG A 6 -7.16 3.64 12.18
C ARG A 6 -8.30 4.52 11.66
N ALA A 7 -8.01 5.43 10.71
CA ALA A 7 -9.04 6.28 10.11
C ALA A 7 -10.15 5.47 9.43
N ALA A 8 -9.82 4.33 8.81
CA ALA A 8 -10.80 3.45 8.20
C ALA A 8 -11.75 2.81 9.23
N PHE A 9 -11.25 2.46 10.40
CA PHE A 9 -12.08 1.97 11.50
C PHE A 9 -12.90 3.08 12.19
N GLU A 10 -12.35 4.28 12.29
CA GLU A 10 -13.05 5.45 12.85
C GLU A 10 -14.21 5.95 11.96
N GLN A 11 -14.18 5.64 10.66
CA GLN A 11 -15.26 5.96 9.73
C GLN A 11 -16.44 4.98 9.80
N VAL A 12 -16.32 3.88 10.52
CA VAL A 12 -17.43 2.94 10.71
C VAL A 12 -18.48 3.59 11.58
N ASP A 13 -19.74 3.65 11.08
CA ASP A 13 -20.85 4.27 11.80
C ASP A 13 -21.12 3.54 13.11
N GLU A 14 -21.00 4.26 14.23
CA GLU A 14 -21.25 3.74 15.57
C GLU A 14 -22.69 3.30 15.77
N ASN A 15 -23.66 3.89 15.06
CA ASN A 15 -25.05 3.48 15.14
C ASN A 15 -25.26 2.04 14.69
N VAL A 16 -24.51 1.59 13.68
CA VAL A 16 -24.55 0.18 13.22
C VAL A 16 -24.01 -0.75 14.30
N ILE A 17 -22.98 -0.30 15.02
CA ILE A 17 -22.38 -1.07 16.12
C ILE A 17 -23.36 -1.17 17.30
N TYR A 18 -23.99 -0.05 17.70
CA TYR A 18 -25.00 -0.05 18.77
C TYR A 18 -26.22 -0.91 18.41
N ALA A 19 -26.69 -0.86 17.16
CA ALA A 19 -27.76 -1.73 16.68
C ALA A 19 -27.39 -3.21 16.79
N ALA A 20 -26.14 -3.57 16.45
CA ALA A 20 -25.67 -4.95 16.57
C ALA A 20 -25.52 -5.40 18.03
N GLN A 21 -25.13 -4.51 18.93
CA GLN A 21 -25.07 -4.78 20.37
C GLN A 21 -26.45 -4.98 20.96
N THR A 22 -27.47 -4.21 20.56
CA THR A 22 -28.85 -4.39 20.99
C THR A 22 -29.45 -5.73 20.53
N LEU A 23 -28.96 -6.30 19.43
CA LEU A 23 -29.30 -7.64 18.96
C LEU A 23 -28.58 -8.78 19.73
N GLY A 24 -27.74 -8.43 20.72
CA GLY A 24 -27.04 -9.40 21.56
C GLY A 24 -25.84 -10.06 20.90
N LEU A 25 -25.30 -9.48 19.82
CA LEU A 25 -24.10 -9.99 19.15
C LEU A 25 -22.86 -9.79 20.03
N SER A 26 -21.97 -10.80 20.06
CA SER A 26 -20.70 -10.69 20.78
C SER A 26 -19.76 -9.70 20.09
N GLU A 27 -18.89 -9.03 20.86
CA GLU A 27 -17.89 -8.06 20.36
C GLU A 27 -17.00 -8.65 19.23
N TRP A 28 -16.64 -9.92 19.33
CA TRP A 28 -15.88 -10.62 18.28
C TRP A 28 -16.67 -10.74 16.97
N THR A 29 -17.95 -11.03 17.07
CA THR A 29 -18.86 -11.14 15.92
C THR A 29 -19.02 -9.76 15.26
N ILE A 30 -19.21 -8.71 16.05
CA ILE A 30 -19.32 -7.33 15.59
C ILE A 30 -18.03 -6.92 14.87
N PHE A 31 -16.88 -7.23 15.45
CA PHE A 31 -15.59 -6.90 14.86
C PHE A 31 -15.40 -7.56 13.48
N PHE A 32 -15.55 -8.89 13.39
CA PHE A 32 -15.26 -9.61 12.15
C PHE A 32 -16.34 -9.51 11.09
N LYS A 33 -17.62 -9.41 11.49
CA LYS A 33 -18.75 -9.39 10.54
C LYS A 33 -19.23 -8.00 10.17
N ILE A 34 -18.94 -6.99 10.97
CA ILE A 34 -19.44 -5.62 10.75
C ILE A 34 -18.27 -4.64 10.58
N ARG A 35 -17.43 -4.45 11.59
CA ARG A 35 -16.35 -3.45 11.55
C ARG A 35 -15.32 -3.74 10.45
N MET A 36 -14.85 -4.97 10.35
CA MET A 36 -13.82 -5.36 9.40
C MET A 36 -14.28 -5.20 7.93
N PRO A 37 -15.46 -5.71 7.52
CA PRO A 37 -15.95 -5.50 6.15
C PRO A 37 -16.19 -4.04 5.82
N MET A 38 -16.72 -3.25 6.75
CA MET A 38 -16.95 -1.82 6.53
C MET A 38 -15.65 -1.02 6.43
N ALA A 39 -14.62 -1.35 7.20
CA ALA A 39 -13.30 -0.71 7.14
C ALA A 39 -12.44 -1.17 5.94
N LYS A 40 -12.78 -2.28 5.29
CA LYS A 40 -11.99 -2.89 4.21
C LYS A 40 -11.60 -1.93 3.08
N PRO A 41 -12.49 -1.09 2.51
CA PRO A 41 -12.09 -0.18 1.44
C PRO A 41 -11.07 0.87 1.91
N GLY A 42 -11.19 1.40 3.12
CA GLY A 42 -10.22 2.33 3.68
C GLY A 42 -8.86 1.68 3.99
N ILE A 43 -8.87 0.42 4.45
CA ILE A 43 -7.65 -0.37 4.66
C ILE A 43 -6.94 -0.61 3.32
N LEU A 44 -7.67 -1.00 2.27
CA LEU A 44 -7.12 -1.20 0.92
C LEU A 44 -6.51 0.08 0.36
N SER A 45 -7.17 1.22 0.51
CA SER A 45 -6.61 2.53 0.15
C SER A 45 -5.31 2.83 0.90
N GLY A 46 -5.25 2.50 2.19
CA GLY A 46 -4.05 2.64 3.00
C GLY A 46 -2.90 1.74 2.54
N ILE A 47 -3.20 0.51 2.12
CA ILE A 47 -2.21 -0.43 1.53
C ILE A 47 -1.66 0.16 0.24
N THR A 48 -2.53 0.63 -0.66
CA THR A 48 -2.13 1.25 -1.93
C THR A 48 -1.17 2.43 -1.71
N LEU A 49 -1.55 3.35 -0.83
CA LEU A 49 -0.73 4.53 -0.54
C LEU A 49 0.62 4.14 0.06
N THR A 50 0.64 3.18 0.97
CA THR A 50 1.88 2.69 1.61
C THR A 50 2.77 2.01 0.58
N PHE A 51 2.21 1.18 -0.29
CA PHE A 51 2.94 0.48 -1.35
C PHE A 51 3.56 1.46 -2.35
N THR A 52 2.77 2.42 -2.85
CA THR A 52 3.25 3.44 -3.80
C THR A 52 4.39 4.27 -3.18
N ARG A 53 4.27 4.64 -1.91
CA ARG A 53 5.32 5.37 -1.19
C ARG A 53 6.58 4.52 -1.02
N ALA A 54 6.43 3.23 -0.72
CA ALA A 54 7.56 2.31 -0.55
C ALA A 54 8.33 2.09 -1.87
N LEU A 55 7.63 2.04 -3.01
CA LEU A 55 8.28 1.92 -4.33
C LEU A 55 9.15 3.14 -4.68
N GLY A 56 8.75 4.33 -4.25
CA GLY A 56 9.51 5.57 -4.48
C GLY A 56 10.62 5.84 -3.45
N GLU A 57 10.78 4.97 -2.44
CA GLU A 57 11.78 5.18 -1.40
C GLU A 57 13.19 4.90 -1.90
N TYR A 58 13.96 5.98 -2.03
CA TYR A 58 15.37 5.94 -2.45
C TYR A 58 16.31 6.45 -1.34
N GLY A 59 15.95 7.57 -0.73
CA GLY A 59 16.85 8.33 0.13
C GLY A 59 17.24 7.59 1.40
N ALA A 60 16.26 7.17 2.21
CA ALA A 60 16.54 6.47 3.46
C ALA A 60 17.20 5.10 3.21
N THR A 61 16.78 4.38 2.17
CA THR A 61 17.39 3.09 1.81
C THR A 61 18.84 3.28 1.41
N SER A 62 19.17 4.28 0.60
CA SER A 62 20.54 4.56 0.18
C SER A 62 21.43 4.95 1.35
N MET A 63 20.92 5.74 2.31
CA MET A 63 21.69 6.21 3.46
C MET A 63 21.90 5.13 4.52
N LEU A 64 20.90 4.29 4.78
CA LEU A 64 20.94 3.32 5.88
C LEU A 64 21.43 1.94 5.44
N ALA A 65 20.94 1.43 4.32
CA ALA A 65 21.25 0.09 3.85
C ALA A 65 22.40 0.04 2.84
N GLY A 66 22.79 1.19 2.29
CA GLY A 66 23.73 1.27 1.20
C GLY A 66 23.20 0.59 -0.07
N ASN A 67 24.08 0.37 -1.05
CA ASN A 67 23.75 -0.28 -2.30
C ASN A 67 24.67 -1.49 -2.54
N ILE A 68 24.34 -2.61 -1.93
CA ILE A 68 25.09 -3.86 -2.07
C ILE A 68 24.36 -4.74 -3.08
N ALA A 69 25.02 -5.01 -4.23
CA ALA A 69 24.45 -5.82 -5.28
C ALA A 69 24.01 -7.21 -4.76
N GLY A 70 22.75 -7.57 -5.04
CA GLY A 70 22.16 -8.85 -4.61
C GLY A 70 21.74 -8.93 -3.14
N LYS A 71 21.95 -7.87 -2.34
CA LYS A 71 21.55 -7.85 -0.91
C LYS A 71 20.63 -6.68 -0.57
N THR A 72 21.02 -5.44 -0.82
CA THR A 72 20.29 -4.23 -0.42
C THR A 72 19.88 -3.34 -1.58
N SER A 73 20.26 -3.70 -2.81
CA SER A 73 19.93 -2.93 -4.01
C SER A 73 18.43 -2.95 -4.31
N THR A 74 17.82 -1.78 -4.43
CA THR A 74 16.42 -1.59 -4.84
C THR A 74 16.34 -1.12 -6.29
N ILE A 75 15.16 -1.22 -6.91
CA ILE A 75 14.93 -0.74 -8.28
C ILE A 75 15.25 0.74 -8.40
N SER A 76 14.84 1.56 -7.41
CA SER A 76 15.12 3.00 -7.38
C SER A 76 16.62 3.30 -7.32
N GLN A 77 17.38 2.52 -6.56
CA GLN A 77 18.85 2.63 -6.51
C GLN A 77 19.51 2.21 -7.83
N GLN A 78 19.01 1.14 -8.46
CA GLN A 78 19.51 0.70 -9.77
C GLN A 78 19.30 1.77 -10.84
N ILE A 79 18.12 2.40 -10.89
CA ILE A 79 17.87 3.50 -11.81
C ILE A 79 18.86 4.64 -11.59
N ALA A 80 19.10 5.05 -10.35
CA ALA A 80 20.03 6.11 -10.01
C ALA A 80 21.48 5.77 -10.42
N MET A 81 21.94 4.53 -10.19
CA MET A 81 23.28 4.08 -10.60
C MET A 81 23.46 4.08 -12.11
N VAL A 82 22.48 3.57 -12.84
CA VAL A 82 22.53 3.48 -14.31
C VAL A 82 22.49 4.87 -14.94
N ILE A 83 21.76 5.82 -14.36
CA ILE A 83 21.80 7.23 -14.78
C ILE A 83 23.19 7.83 -14.55
N GLN A 84 23.80 7.56 -13.40
CA GLN A 84 25.15 8.06 -13.08
C GLN A 84 26.23 7.47 -13.99
N SER A 85 26.04 6.24 -14.48
CA SER A 85 26.94 5.62 -15.46
C SER A 85 26.73 6.11 -16.90
N GLY A 86 25.71 6.95 -17.15
CA GLY A 86 25.39 7.49 -18.47
C GLY A 86 24.59 6.58 -19.39
N ASP A 87 24.15 5.42 -18.91
CA ASP A 87 23.32 4.48 -19.69
C ASP A 87 21.83 4.79 -19.55
N PHE A 88 21.40 5.80 -20.26
CA PHE A 88 20.00 6.25 -20.26
C PHE A 88 19.02 5.22 -20.86
N LYS A 89 19.48 4.28 -21.70
CA LYS A 89 18.62 3.25 -22.27
C LYS A 89 18.21 2.25 -21.20
N THR A 90 19.16 1.75 -20.43
CA THR A 90 18.88 0.83 -19.32
C THR A 90 18.09 1.50 -18.21
N ALA A 91 18.38 2.78 -17.90
CA ALA A 91 17.60 3.55 -16.95
C ALA A 91 16.14 3.68 -17.39
N GLY A 92 15.90 4.01 -18.68
CA GLY A 92 14.55 4.09 -19.24
C GLY A 92 13.78 2.77 -19.16
N PHE A 93 14.45 1.66 -19.44
CA PHE A 93 13.86 0.32 -19.28
C PHE A 93 13.38 0.08 -17.83
N TRP A 94 14.20 0.34 -16.84
CA TRP A 94 13.82 0.17 -15.43
C TRP A 94 12.70 1.12 -15.00
N CYS A 95 12.68 2.35 -15.52
CA CYS A 95 11.58 3.29 -15.29
C CYS A 95 10.24 2.76 -15.83
N ILE A 96 10.24 2.17 -17.02
CA ILE A 96 9.06 1.55 -17.62
C ILE A 96 8.61 0.36 -16.78
N VAL A 97 9.53 -0.49 -16.33
CA VAL A 97 9.23 -1.66 -15.50
C VAL A 97 8.55 -1.25 -14.18
N ILE A 98 9.12 -0.29 -13.46
CA ILE A 98 8.52 0.14 -12.17
C ILE A 98 7.17 0.82 -12.37
N THR A 99 7.00 1.60 -13.45
CA THR A 99 5.73 2.24 -13.80
C THR A 99 4.67 1.20 -14.14
N ALA A 100 5.02 0.18 -14.93
CA ALA A 100 4.11 -0.91 -15.29
C ALA A 100 3.67 -1.71 -14.05
N ILE A 101 4.61 -2.06 -13.17
CA ILE A 101 4.31 -2.76 -11.91
C ILE A 101 3.36 -1.93 -11.04
N SER A 102 3.66 -0.64 -10.87
CA SER A 102 2.82 0.28 -10.09
C SER A 102 1.42 0.40 -10.67
N PHE A 103 1.31 0.53 -11.99
CA PHE A 103 0.02 0.63 -12.68
C PHE A 103 -0.81 -0.65 -12.53
N ILE A 104 -0.20 -1.82 -12.73
CA ILE A 104 -0.87 -3.12 -12.57
C ILE A 104 -1.37 -3.28 -11.12
N CYS A 105 -0.54 -2.98 -10.14
CA CYS A 105 -0.93 -3.05 -8.73
C CYS A 105 -2.11 -2.11 -8.43
N LEU A 106 -2.08 -0.86 -8.92
CA LEU A 106 -3.18 0.09 -8.74
C LEU A 106 -4.48 -0.39 -9.38
N VAL A 107 -4.42 -0.93 -10.60
CA VAL A 107 -5.59 -1.48 -11.29
C VAL A 107 -6.17 -2.66 -10.52
N ILE A 108 -5.35 -3.59 -10.06
CA ILE A 108 -5.78 -4.75 -9.27
C ILE A 108 -6.48 -4.28 -7.98
N ILE A 109 -5.87 -3.35 -7.24
CA ILE A 109 -6.44 -2.85 -6.00
C ILE A 109 -7.75 -2.11 -6.27
N ASN A 110 -7.78 -1.26 -7.31
CA ASN A 110 -9.00 -0.55 -7.70
C ASN A 110 -10.12 -1.51 -8.11
N PHE A 111 -9.79 -2.56 -8.85
CA PHE A 111 -10.76 -3.58 -9.24
C PHE A 111 -11.33 -4.34 -8.03
N ILE A 112 -10.49 -4.70 -7.07
CA ILE A 112 -10.90 -5.36 -5.83
C ILE A 112 -11.76 -4.43 -4.95
N THR A 113 -11.46 -3.12 -4.97
CA THR A 113 -12.18 -2.11 -4.17
C THR A 113 -13.44 -1.61 -4.84
N GLY A 114 -13.41 -1.42 -6.17
CA GLY A 114 -14.49 -0.80 -6.95
C GLY A 114 -15.64 -1.72 -7.33
N ASN A 115 -15.52 -3.01 -7.10
CA ASN A 115 -16.55 -4.00 -7.47
C ASN A 115 -17.66 -4.17 -6.40
N ARG A 116 -17.99 -3.05 -5.69
CA ARG A 116 -19.11 -3.00 -4.73
C ARG A 116 -19.88 -1.71 -4.83
#